data_bc734c2bd584b5d9a9f874e9e1238e18
#
_entry.id   bc734c2bd584b5d9a9f874e9e1238e18
#
_cell.length_a   1.000
_cell.length_b   1.000
_cell.length_c   1.000
_cell.angle_alpha   90.00
_cell.angle_beta   90.00
_cell.angle_gamma   90.00
#
_symmetry.space_group_name_H-M   'P 1'
#
loop_
_entity.id
_entity.type
_entity.pdbx_description
1 polymer ?
#
loop_
_entity_poly.entity_id
_entity_poly.type
_entity_poly.pdbx_seq_one_letter_code
_entity_poly.pdbx_strand_id
1 'polypeptide(L)'
;DQRVRWLDAEAMRAEVDSPTYTGGLFRTSRAALVDPAKLAWELKRVAEELGVRIYEHTKAVDLDRDGRGVAIRTPLGTIRCAKAVLGTNADKPLLRRIRQYMVPVYDYCMVTEPLSDEQMARIGWARRQGLSDITNQFHYYRLTADNRILWGGYDAIYFWGSKVSIEQESRPETWATLSRHFFETFPQLDDVEFTHAWGGAIDTSTRFSVFFGTAMSDRVAYAVGYTGLGVAATRFAASTMLDLLAGRKSIATQTDFVKSKPLPFPPEPFRFVGIQATRWSLDREDRTGKRNLWLRSLDRLGLGFDS
;
A
#
# COMPACT_ATOMS: atom_id res chain seq x y z
N ASP A 1 6.05 26.64 -1.52
CA ASP A 1 5.75 26.20 -0.15
C ASP A 1 7.07 26.07 0.62
N GLN A 2 7.28 26.83 1.69
CA GLN A 2 8.52 26.80 2.50
C GLN A 2 8.78 25.43 3.18
N ARG A 3 7.85 24.49 3.09
CA ARG A 3 7.90 23.16 3.68
C ARG A 3 8.49 22.09 2.76
N VAL A 4 8.84 22.48 1.54
CA VAL A 4 9.50 21.62 0.55
C VAL A 4 10.74 22.33 0.06
N ARG A 5 11.90 21.68 0.13
CA ARG A 5 13.17 22.18 -0.40
C ARG A 5 13.64 21.26 -1.50
N TRP A 6 14.07 21.84 -2.60
CA TRP A 6 14.86 21.15 -3.60
C TRP A 6 16.30 20.99 -3.10
N LEU A 7 16.83 19.80 -3.21
CA LEU A 7 18.22 19.46 -2.95
C LEU A 7 18.84 19.05 -4.28
N ASP A 8 19.96 19.66 -4.64
CA ASP A 8 20.80 19.17 -5.73
C ASP A 8 21.55 17.87 -5.31
N ALA A 9 22.37 17.34 -6.20
CA ALA A 9 23.06 16.08 -5.94
C ALA A 9 24.00 16.16 -4.72
N GLU A 10 24.69 17.27 -4.53
CA GLU A 10 25.60 17.48 -3.41
C GLU A 10 24.83 17.59 -2.08
N ALA A 11 23.80 18.42 -2.04
CA ALA A 11 22.96 18.58 -0.86
C ALA A 11 22.20 17.29 -0.52
N MET A 12 21.78 16.49 -1.52
CA MET A 12 21.11 15.21 -1.28
C MET A 12 22.07 14.17 -0.69
N ARG A 13 23.31 14.09 -1.19
CA ARG A 13 24.36 13.20 -0.65
C ARG A 13 24.83 13.63 0.74
N ALA A 14 24.78 14.91 1.05
CA ALA A 14 25.01 15.39 2.40
C ALA A 14 23.94 14.98 3.42
N GLU A 15 22.69 14.70 2.98
CA GLU A 15 21.63 14.17 3.82
C GLU A 15 21.77 12.64 4.01
N VAL A 16 22.05 11.93 2.93
CA VAL A 16 22.33 10.48 2.92
C VAL A 16 23.26 10.18 1.74
N ASP A 17 24.40 9.61 2.04
CA ASP A 17 25.43 9.36 1.02
C ASP A 17 25.09 8.14 0.16
N SER A 18 24.86 8.42 -1.12
CA SER A 18 24.64 7.41 -2.15
C SER A 18 25.09 7.93 -3.52
N PRO A 19 25.80 7.13 -4.31
CA PRO A 19 26.19 7.50 -5.67
C PRO A 19 25.01 7.63 -6.64
N THR A 20 23.86 7.02 -6.32
CA THR A 20 22.67 7.03 -7.17
C THR A 20 21.86 8.31 -7.06
N TYR A 21 22.09 9.13 -6.04
CA TYR A 21 21.33 10.35 -5.83
C TYR A 21 21.79 11.51 -6.70
N THR A 22 20.91 11.96 -7.58
CA THR A 22 21.13 13.10 -8.50
C THR A 22 20.43 14.38 -8.06
N GLY A 23 19.60 14.31 -7.01
CA GLY A 23 18.84 15.39 -6.40
C GLY A 23 17.65 14.84 -5.63
N GLY A 24 16.88 15.75 -5.00
CA GLY A 24 15.73 15.31 -4.22
C GLY A 24 14.80 16.44 -3.77
N LEU A 25 13.60 16.08 -3.37
CA LEU A 25 12.64 16.94 -2.71
C LEU A 25 12.58 16.60 -1.23
N PHE A 26 13.09 17.48 -0.38
CA PHE A 26 13.04 17.31 1.06
C PHE A 26 11.79 17.97 1.64
N ARG A 27 10.91 17.16 2.22
CA ARG A 27 9.70 17.62 2.88
C ARG A 27 9.92 17.72 4.39
N THR A 28 9.73 18.91 4.97
CA THR A 28 9.97 19.16 6.39
C THR A 28 8.72 19.02 7.28
N SER A 29 7.54 18.78 6.72
CA SER A 29 6.28 18.70 7.46
C SER A 29 5.24 17.82 6.74
N ARG A 30 4.20 17.45 7.47
CA ARG A 30 3.09 16.63 6.98
C ARG A 30 3.49 15.22 6.52
N ALA A 31 4.60 14.72 7.04
CA ALA A 31 5.06 13.35 6.87
C ALA A 31 5.50 12.81 8.22
N ALA A 32 5.30 11.53 8.45
CA ALA A 32 5.76 10.84 9.65
C ALA A 32 6.13 9.40 9.28
N LEU A 33 7.11 8.86 9.98
CA LEU A 33 7.43 7.45 9.96
C LEU A 33 6.74 6.77 11.14
N VAL A 34 6.15 5.63 10.89
CA VAL A 34 5.51 4.82 11.93
C VAL A 34 5.93 3.36 11.79
N ASP A 35 5.95 2.66 12.90
CA ASP A 35 5.94 1.20 12.91
C ASP A 35 4.49 0.75 12.75
N PRO A 36 4.11 0.14 11.60
CA PRO A 36 2.71 -0.17 11.32
C PRO A 36 2.14 -1.24 12.25
N ALA A 37 2.97 -2.19 12.70
CA ALA A 37 2.55 -3.22 13.64
C ALA A 37 2.25 -2.63 15.02
N LYS A 38 3.16 -1.80 15.55
CA LYS A 38 2.94 -1.09 16.82
C LYS A 38 1.73 -0.18 16.78
N LEU A 39 1.52 0.54 15.65
CA LEU A 39 0.34 1.37 15.46
C LEU A 39 -0.93 0.52 15.51
N ALA A 40 -0.96 -0.63 14.84
CA ALA A 40 -2.14 -1.51 14.83
C ALA A 40 -2.41 -2.10 16.22
N TRP A 41 -1.40 -2.52 16.95
CA TRP A 41 -1.53 -3.04 18.31
C TRP A 41 -2.04 -1.98 19.28
N GLU A 42 -1.54 -0.75 19.17
CA GLU A 42 -1.99 0.34 20.03
C GLU A 42 -3.43 0.75 19.71
N LEU A 43 -3.82 0.79 18.42
CA LEU A 43 -5.20 1.01 18.03
C LEU A 43 -6.14 -0.10 18.54
N LYS A 44 -5.68 -1.36 18.51
CA LYS A 44 -6.41 -2.49 19.12
C LYS A 44 -6.63 -2.27 20.61
N ARG A 45 -5.56 -1.99 21.35
CA ARG A 45 -5.61 -1.75 22.81
C ARG A 45 -6.61 -0.65 23.16
N VAL A 46 -6.52 0.51 22.48
CA VAL A 46 -7.43 1.64 22.70
C VAL A 46 -8.87 1.29 22.33
N ALA A 47 -9.09 0.55 21.25
CA ALA A 47 -10.44 0.11 20.86
C ALA A 47 -11.07 -0.80 21.92
N GLU A 48 -10.30 -1.72 22.50
CA GLU A 48 -10.75 -2.61 23.58
C GLU A 48 -11.09 -1.82 24.86
N GLU A 49 -10.29 -0.82 25.23
CA GLU A 49 -10.56 0.09 26.34
C GLU A 49 -11.85 0.90 26.14
N LEU A 50 -12.17 1.23 24.89
CA LEU A 50 -13.44 1.89 24.53
C LEU A 50 -14.62 0.92 24.44
N GLY A 51 -14.43 -0.35 24.78
CA GLY A 51 -15.49 -1.37 24.83
C GLY A 51 -15.74 -2.08 23.50
N VAL A 52 -14.86 -1.94 22.50
CA VAL A 52 -14.94 -2.72 21.26
C VAL A 52 -14.50 -4.15 21.54
N ARG A 53 -15.30 -5.13 21.12
CA ARG A 53 -14.95 -6.54 21.21
C ARG A 53 -14.24 -6.97 19.92
N ILE A 54 -13.02 -7.46 20.03
CA ILE A 54 -12.19 -7.92 18.91
C ILE A 54 -12.10 -9.44 18.96
N TYR A 55 -12.37 -10.08 17.83
CA TYR A 55 -12.33 -11.55 17.70
C TYR A 55 -11.26 -11.91 16.67
N GLU A 56 -10.07 -12.25 17.12
CA GLU A 56 -8.99 -12.77 16.29
C GLU A 56 -9.28 -14.20 15.84
N HIS A 57 -8.58 -14.70 14.83
CA HIS A 57 -8.77 -16.03 14.25
C HIS A 57 -10.22 -16.36 13.83
N THR A 58 -11.04 -15.33 13.64
CA THR A 58 -12.46 -15.45 13.32
C THR A 58 -12.73 -14.84 11.93
N LYS A 59 -12.36 -15.59 10.89
CA LYS A 59 -12.48 -15.14 9.49
C LYS A 59 -13.95 -15.01 9.09
N ALA A 60 -14.37 -13.84 8.65
CA ALA A 60 -15.65 -13.64 7.99
C ALA A 60 -15.60 -14.27 6.58
N VAL A 61 -16.48 -15.24 6.31
CA VAL A 61 -16.49 -16.00 5.05
C VAL A 61 -17.63 -15.60 4.13
N ASP A 62 -18.69 -15.01 4.67
CA ASP A 62 -19.85 -14.58 3.89
C ASP A 62 -20.63 -13.47 4.61
N LEU A 63 -21.43 -12.74 3.84
CA LEU A 63 -22.20 -11.60 4.28
C LEU A 63 -23.56 -11.59 3.59
N ASP A 64 -24.63 -11.69 4.39
CA ASP A 64 -26.01 -11.72 3.89
C ASP A 64 -26.90 -10.68 4.58
N ARG A 65 -28.05 -10.40 3.96
CA ARG A 65 -29.13 -9.68 4.64
C ARG A 65 -29.77 -10.56 5.71
N ASP A 66 -30.07 -9.96 6.85
CA ASP A 66 -30.85 -10.60 7.91
C ASP A 66 -31.97 -9.64 8.36
N GLY A 67 -33.12 -9.75 7.70
CA GLY A 67 -34.24 -8.84 7.90
C GLY A 67 -33.84 -7.38 7.66
N ARG A 68 -33.86 -6.56 8.73
CA ARG A 68 -33.39 -5.18 8.71
C ARG A 68 -31.92 -5.00 9.06
N GLY A 69 -31.15 -6.09 9.21
CA GLY A 69 -29.75 -6.11 9.59
C GLY A 69 -28.86 -6.83 8.58
N VAL A 70 -27.73 -7.29 9.08
CA VAL A 70 -26.68 -7.99 8.37
C VAL A 70 -26.29 -9.23 9.18
N ALA A 71 -26.15 -10.36 8.50
CA ALA A 71 -25.57 -11.60 9.02
C ALA A 71 -24.19 -11.82 8.45
N ILE A 72 -23.19 -11.93 9.30
CA ILE A 72 -21.79 -12.22 8.94
C ILE A 72 -21.51 -13.65 9.36
N ARG A 73 -21.22 -14.51 8.38
CA ARG A 73 -20.89 -15.94 8.64
C ARG A 73 -19.40 -16.09 8.90
N THR A 74 -19.08 -16.88 9.90
CA THR A 74 -17.73 -17.32 10.24
C THR A 74 -17.73 -18.84 10.44
N PRO A 75 -16.58 -19.53 10.43
CA PRO A 75 -16.52 -20.96 10.76
C PRO A 75 -17.03 -21.29 12.19
N LEU A 76 -17.01 -20.30 13.09
CA LEU A 76 -17.41 -20.46 14.51
C LEU A 76 -18.87 -20.11 14.78
N GLY A 77 -19.59 -19.57 13.79
CA GLY A 77 -20.99 -19.16 13.94
C GLY A 77 -21.36 -17.93 13.13
N THR A 78 -22.53 -17.35 13.41
CA THR A 78 -23.05 -16.18 12.70
C THR A 78 -23.19 -15.00 13.63
N ILE A 79 -22.61 -13.87 13.25
CA ILE A 79 -22.76 -12.58 13.92
C ILE A 79 -23.90 -11.82 13.25
N ARG A 80 -24.88 -11.39 14.03
CA ARG A 80 -25.98 -10.54 13.57
C ARG A 80 -25.81 -9.12 14.06
N CYS A 81 -25.90 -8.15 13.17
CA CYS A 81 -25.73 -6.74 13.52
C CYS A 81 -26.64 -5.84 12.65
N ALA A 82 -26.87 -4.62 13.13
CA ALA A 82 -27.67 -3.65 12.39
C ALA A 82 -26.94 -3.11 11.16
N LYS A 83 -25.63 -2.91 11.26
CA LYS A 83 -24.76 -2.35 10.21
C LYS A 83 -23.38 -3.00 10.28
N ALA A 84 -22.69 -3.04 9.15
CA ALA A 84 -21.32 -3.57 9.05
C ALA A 84 -20.42 -2.64 8.23
N VAL A 85 -19.13 -2.63 8.56
CA VAL A 85 -18.07 -1.93 7.81
C VAL A 85 -17.09 -2.98 7.32
N LEU A 86 -16.71 -2.93 6.05
CA LEU A 86 -15.74 -3.83 5.46
C LEU A 86 -14.42 -3.10 5.24
N GLY A 87 -13.37 -3.53 5.95
CA GLY A 87 -11.99 -3.10 5.81
C GLY A 87 -11.11 -4.32 5.53
N THR A 88 -11.44 -5.10 4.49
CA THR A 88 -10.88 -6.43 4.25
C THR A 88 -9.61 -6.44 3.39
N ASN A 89 -9.06 -5.26 3.07
CA ASN A 89 -7.83 -5.11 2.28
C ASN A 89 -7.85 -6.00 1.01
N ALA A 90 -6.74 -6.66 0.70
CA ALA A 90 -6.55 -7.52 -0.48
C ALA A 90 -7.23 -8.91 -0.38
N ASP A 91 -7.80 -9.26 0.76
CA ASP A 91 -8.58 -10.48 0.89
C ASP A 91 -9.77 -10.50 -0.08
N LYS A 92 -10.18 -11.70 -0.47
CA LYS A 92 -11.31 -11.88 -1.37
C LYS A 92 -12.55 -11.14 -0.85
N PRO A 93 -13.03 -10.10 -1.56
CA PRO A 93 -14.13 -9.28 -1.08
C PRO A 93 -15.40 -10.10 -0.80
N LEU A 94 -16.02 -9.90 0.36
CA LEU A 94 -17.29 -10.53 0.74
C LEU A 94 -18.43 -10.07 -0.19
N LEU A 95 -18.36 -8.84 -0.68
CA LEU A 95 -19.31 -8.31 -1.69
C LEU A 95 -18.82 -8.64 -3.10
N ARG A 96 -19.50 -9.55 -3.79
CA ARG A 96 -19.13 -10.00 -5.16
C ARG A 96 -18.98 -8.84 -6.14
N ARG A 97 -19.83 -7.81 -6.03
CA ARG A 97 -19.84 -6.66 -6.95
C ARG A 97 -18.59 -5.78 -6.91
N ILE A 98 -17.78 -5.84 -5.85
CA ILE A 98 -16.55 -5.04 -5.77
C ILE A 98 -15.31 -5.80 -6.24
N ARG A 99 -15.40 -7.10 -6.49
CA ARG A 99 -14.25 -7.95 -6.89
C ARG A 99 -13.59 -7.53 -8.19
N GLN A 100 -14.35 -6.89 -9.09
CA GLN A 100 -13.81 -6.41 -10.36
C GLN A 100 -13.11 -5.06 -10.26
N TYR A 101 -13.21 -4.35 -9.13
CA TYR A 101 -12.65 -3.01 -8.95
C TYR A 101 -11.32 -3.00 -8.20
N MET A 102 -10.87 -4.14 -7.73
CA MET A 102 -9.60 -4.27 -7.03
C MET A 102 -8.91 -5.58 -7.38
N VAL A 103 -7.59 -5.55 -7.37
CA VAL A 103 -6.72 -6.72 -7.53
C VAL A 103 -5.69 -6.74 -6.42
N PRO A 104 -5.29 -7.92 -5.90
CA PRO A 104 -4.15 -8.03 -5.00
C PRO A 104 -2.87 -7.92 -5.82
N VAL A 105 -2.05 -6.93 -5.49
CA VAL A 105 -0.70 -6.77 -6.02
C VAL A 105 0.28 -6.97 -4.88
N TYR A 106 1.23 -7.88 -5.04
CA TYR A 106 2.24 -8.14 -4.01
C TYR A 106 3.38 -7.14 -4.10
N ASP A 107 3.73 -6.60 -2.95
CA ASP A 107 4.91 -5.81 -2.70
C ASP A 107 5.82 -6.55 -1.71
N TYR A 108 7.13 -6.32 -1.82
CA TYR A 108 8.12 -7.06 -1.06
C TYR A 108 9.11 -6.13 -0.39
N CYS A 109 9.57 -6.51 0.79
CA CYS A 109 10.61 -5.78 1.49
C CYS A 109 11.58 -6.70 2.23
N MET A 110 12.74 -6.15 2.51
CA MET A 110 13.82 -6.76 3.25
C MET A 110 14.27 -5.84 4.36
N VAL A 111 14.86 -6.39 5.41
CA VAL A 111 15.43 -5.61 6.53
C VAL A 111 16.82 -6.12 6.81
N THR A 112 17.77 -5.20 6.92
CA THR A 112 19.15 -5.51 7.27
C THR A 112 19.28 -5.97 8.72
N GLU A 113 20.41 -6.49 9.09
CA GLU A 113 20.87 -6.50 10.48
C GLU A 113 20.97 -5.06 11.03
N PRO A 114 21.06 -4.86 12.35
CA PRO A 114 21.34 -3.54 12.91
C PRO A 114 22.69 -3.02 12.43
N LEU A 115 22.71 -1.82 11.87
CA LEU A 115 23.95 -1.19 11.44
C LEU A 115 24.77 -0.74 12.66
N SER A 116 26.07 -0.95 12.60
CA SER A 116 27.02 -0.38 13.55
C SER A 116 27.12 1.15 13.42
N ASP A 117 27.68 1.82 14.42
CA ASP A 117 27.92 3.25 14.38
C ASP A 117 28.83 3.64 13.19
N GLU A 118 29.79 2.78 12.85
CA GLU A 118 30.67 2.98 11.69
C GLU A 118 29.90 2.88 10.37
N GLN A 119 29.02 1.89 10.23
CA GLN A 119 28.17 1.73 9.07
C GLN A 119 27.20 2.90 8.94
N MET A 120 26.59 3.34 10.04
CA MET A 120 25.76 4.54 10.07
C MET A 120 26.52 5.80 9.67
N ALA A 121 27.77 5.96 10.12
CA ALA A 121 28.62 7.09 9.72
C ALA A 121 28.96 7.05 8.23
N ARG A 122 29.18 5.87 7.61
CA ARG A 122 29.45 5.73 6.17
C ARG A 122 28.32 6.24 5.29
N ILE A 123 27.04 6.15 5.73
CA ILE A 123 25.89 6.61 4.96
C ILE A 123 25.39 7.99 5.38
N GLY A 124 25.81 8.54 6.51
CA GLY A 124 25.49 9.89 6.94
C GLY A 124 24.03 10.18 7.26
N TRP A 125 23.18 9.17 7.43
CA TRP A 125 21.71 9.30 7.57
C TRP A 125 21.27 9.81 8.96
N ALA A 126 21.77 10.96 9.35
CA ALA A 126 21.62 11.50 10.71
C ALA A 126 20.19 11.90 11.07
N ARG A 127 19.40 12.37 10.10
CA ARG A 127 18.02 12.82 10.35
C ARG A 127 17.00 11.68 10.36
N ARG A 128 17.39 10.48 9.97
CA ARG A 128 16.55 9.28 9.97
C ARG A 128 15.22 9.45 9.19
N GLN A 129 15.18 10.35 8.24
CA GLN A 129 14.02 10.59 7.37
C GLN A 129 13.73 9.38 6.49
N GLY A 130 12.46 9.15 6.15
CA GLY A 130 12.10 8.18 5.12
C GLY A 130 12.50 8.67 3.73
N LEU A 131 12.87 7.76 2.88
CA LEU A 131 13.30 7.99 1.51
C LEU A 131 12.47 7.16 0.53
N SER A 132 12.26 7.71 -0.65
CA SER A 132 11.68 7.02 -1.79
C SER A 132 12.28 7.61 -3.05
N ASP A 133 12.58 6.79 -4.04
CA ASP A 133 12.90 7.30 -5.37
C ASP A 133 11.62 7.68 -6.15
N ILE A 134 11.79 8.32 -7.31
CA ILE A 134 10.69 8.86 -8.13
C ILE A 134 10.40 8.02 -9.38
N THR A 135 10.91 6.79 -9.45
CA THR A 135 10.63 5.88 -10.55
C THR A 135 9.19 5.36 -10.48
N ASN A 136 8.65 4.85 -11.57
CA ASN A 136 7.32 4.21 -11.55
C ASN A 136 7.30 2.97 -10.66
N GLN A 137 8.38 2.19 -10.71
CA GLN A 137 8.63 1.07 -9.81
C GLN A 137 9.60 1.54 -8.71
N PHE A 138 9.12 2.37 -7.81
CA PHE A 138 9.92 3.06 -6.81
C PHE A 138 10.31 2.14 -5.65
N HIS A 139 11.47 2.45 -5.03
CA HIS A 139 11.84 1.92 -3.73
C HIS A 139 11.39 2.88 -2.63
N TYR A 140 11.07 2.32 -1.47
CA TYR A 140 10.88 3.07 -0.24
C TYR A 140 11.73 2.45 0.86
N TYR A 141 12.38 3.30 1.63
CA TYR A 141 13.28 2.82 2.65
C TYR A 141 13.40 3.79 3.83
N ARG A 142 13.73 3.24 4.97
CA ARG A 142 13.86 3.98 6.22
C ARG A 142 14.71 3.23 7.23
N LEU A 143 15.21 3.96 8.22
CA LEU A 143 15.80 3.37 9.41
C LEU A 143 14.72 2.94 10.41
N THR A 144 14.91 1.79 11.02
CA THR A 144 14.18 1.36 12.23
C THR A 144 14.79 1.98 13.48
N ALA A 145 14.12 1.86 14.64
CA ALA A 145 14.62 2.42 15.89
C ALA A 145 15.99 1.84 16.32
N ASP A 146 16.25 0.57 15.95
CA ASP A 146 17.48 -0.18 16.24
C ASP A 146 18.49 -0.16 15.07
N ASN A 147 18.47 0.90 14.23
CA ASN A 147 19.41 1.16 13.15
C ASN A 147 19.42 0.13 12.00
N ARG A 148 18.33 -0.61 11.76
CA ARG A 148 18.20 -1.43 10.55
C ARG A 148 17.69 -0.59 9.40
N ILE A 149 18.07 -0.92 8.18
CA ILE A 149 17.42 -0.36 6.99
C ILE A 149 16.29 -1.31 6.56
N LEU A 150 15.05 -0.82 6.58
CA LEU A 150 13.95 -1.43 5.86
C LEU A 150 14.02 -0.94 4.42
N TRP A 151 14.10 -1.88 3.46
CA TRP A 151 14.24 -1.64 2.03
C TRP A 151 13.16 -2.41 1.28
N GLY A 152 12.29 -1.74 0.56
CA GLY A 152 11.16 -2.36 -0.13
C GLY A 152 10.75 -1.64 -1.41
N GLY A 153 9.75 -2.20 -2.07
CA GLY A 153 9.19 -1.65 -3.31
C GLY A 153 9.68 -2.34 -4.57
N TYR A 154 9.79 -1.60 -5.66
CA TYR A 154 10.23 -1.95 -6.99
C TYR A 154 9.32 -2.96 -7.71
N ASP A 155 9.11 -4.15 -7.17
CA ASP A 155 8.45 -5.25 -7.90
C ASP A 155 6.98 -5.40 -7.48
N ALA A 156 6.07 -4.94 -8.33
CA ALA A 156 4.62 -5.04 -8.13
C ALA A 156 4.08 -6.29 -8.84
N ILE A 157 3.87 -7.38 -8.11
CA ILE A 157 3.53 -8.70 -8.67
C ILE A 157 2.03 -8.98 -8.56
N TYR A 158 1.40 -9.21 -9.72
CA TYR A 158 0.06 -9.76 -9.79
C TYR A 158 0.10 -11.24 -10.15
N PHE A 159 -0.52 -12.08 -9.33
CA PHE A 159 -0.66 -13.50 -9.60
C PHE A 159 -1.99 -13.82 -10.26
N TRP A 160 -1.97 -14.75 -11.22
CA TRP A 160 -3.13 -15.17 -11.98
C TRP A 160 -4.35 -15.48 -11.10
N GLY A 161 -5.52 -14.98 -11.52
CA GLY A 161 -6.79 -15.24 -10.84
C GLY A 161 -6.97 -14.48 -9.53
N SER A 162 -6.17 -13.41 -9.29
CA SER A 162 -6.19 -12.66 -8.02
C SER A 162 -5.91 -13.57 -6.82
N LYS A 163 -4.97 -14.50 -6.96
CA LYS A 163 -4.60 -15.43 -5.88
C LYS A 163 -3.91 -14.66 -4.75
N VAL A 164 -4.37 -14.92 -3.52
CA VAL A 164 -3.72 -14.47 -2.28
C VAL A 164 -3.42 -15.70 -1.44
N SER A 165 -2.14 -15.92 -1.13
CA SER A 165 -1.71 -17.05 -0.30
C SER A 165 -0.35 -16.79 0.33
N ILE A 166 -0.05 -17.49 1.42
CA ILE A 166 1.21 -17.38 2.17
C ILE A 166 2.45 -17.71 1.31
N GLU A 167 2.32 -18.63 0.35
CA GLU A 167 3.43 -19.01 -0.53
C GLU A 167 3.88 -17.86 -1.42
N GLN A 168 3.00 -16.87 -1.66
CA GLN A 168 3.29 -15.70 -2.48
C GLN A 168 3.98 -14.58 -1.69
N GLU A 169 4.03 -14.68 -0.38
CA GLU A 169 4.77 -13.74 0.47
C GLU A 169 6.29 -13.98 0.42
N SER A 170 6.72 -15.09 -0.21
CA SER A 170 8.12 -15.44 -0.42
C SER A 170 8.42 -15.51 -1.90
N ARG A 171 9.35 -14.64 -2.38
CA ARG A 171 9.74 -14.58 -3.79
C ARG A 171 11.23 -14.28 -3.92
N PRO A 172 12.07 -15.34 -4.00
CA PRO A 172 13.54 -15.21 -4.04
C PRO A 172 14.05 -14.30 -5.17
N GLU A 173 13.39 -14.30 -6.34
CA GLU A 173 13.81 -13.47 -7.49
C GLU A 173 13.64 -11.97 -7.19
N THR A 174 12.59 -11.60 -6.46
CA THR A 174 12.39 -10.21 -6.03
C THR A 174 13.43 -9.82 -4.99
N TRP A 175 13.71 -10.70 -4.02
CA TRP A 175 14.76 -10.43 -3.02
C TRP A 175 16.14 -10.29 -3.63
N ALA A 176 16.50 -11.12 -4.60
CA ALA A 176 17.76 -10.97 -5.35
C ALA A 176 17.83 -9.60 -6.07
N THR A 177 16.71 -9.16 -6.64
CA THR A 177 16.62 -7.85 -7.29
C THR A 177 16.74 -6.70 -6.29
N LEU A 178 15.98 -6.75 -5.17
CA LEU A 178 16.04 -5.74 -4.13
C LEU A 178 17.42 -5.66 -3.48
N SER A 179 18.06 -6.80 -3.22
CA SER A 179 19.42 -6.85 -2.68
C SER A 179 20.43 -6.19 -3.62
N ARG A 180 20.37 -6.48 -4.92
CA ARG A 180 21.23 -5.83 -5.91
C ARG A 180 21.03 -4.32 -5.91
N HIS A 181 19.78 -3.83 -5.95
CA HIS A 181 19.46 -2.40 -5.93
C HIS A 181 19.92 -1.73 -4.63
N PHE A 182 19.84 -2.44 -3.49
CA PHE A 182 20.35 -1.95 -2.23
C PHE A 182 21.85 -1.68 -2.27
N PHE A 183 22.64 -2.64 -2.74
CA PHE A 183 24.10 -2.47 -2.83
C PHE A 183 24.54 -1.53 -3.96
N GLU A 184 23.73 -1.34 -4.99
CA GLU A 184 23.93 -0.27 -5.97
C GLU A 184 23.69 1.12 -5.33
N THR A 185 22.71 1.22 -4.42
CA THR A 185 22.37 2.46 -3.71
C THR A 185 23.34 2.76 -2.58
N PHE A 186 23.76 1.75 -1.83
CA PHE A 186 24.66 1.85 -0.69
C PHE A 186 25.87 0.93 -0.84
N PRO A 187 26.75 1.16 -1.82
CA PRO A 187 27.91 0.30 -2.03
C PRO A 187 28.89 0.29 -0.84
N GLN A 188 28.85 1.32 -0.01
CA GLN A 188 29.65 1.42 1.23
C GLN A 188 29.13 0.49 2.36
N LEU A 189 28.02 -0.21 2.16
CA LEU A 189 27.45 -1.20 3.09
C LEU A 189 27.57 -2.62 2.54
N ASP A 190 28.65 -2.93 1.83
CA ASP A 190 28.91 -4.24 1.20
C ASP A 190 29.08 -5.39 2.20
N ASP A 191 29.30 -5.03 3.48
CA ASP A 191 29.45 -5.93 4.62
C ASP A 191 28.13 -6.22 5.36
N VAL A 192 26.97 -5.66 4.91
CA VAL A 192 25.68 -5.78 5.62
C VAL A 192 24.86 -6.97 5.11
N GLU A 193 24.26 -7.71 6.03
CA GLU A 193 23.38 -8.82 5.75
C GLU A 193 21.89 -8.48 5.91
N PHE A 194 21.03 -9.12 5.11
CA PHE A 194 19.59 -9.06 5.31
C PHE A 194 19.13 -10.18 6.25
N THR A 195 18.46 -9.82 7.32
CA THR A 195 18.01 -10.77 8.35
C THR A 195 16.53 -11.14 8.22
N HIS A 196 15.74 -10.30 7.58
CA HIS A 196 14.31 -10.52 7.36
C HIS A 196 13.91 -10.14 5.94
N ALA A 197 12.98 -10.92 5.37
CA ALA A 197 12.37 -10.63 4.07
C ALA A 197 10.94 -11.16 4.06
N TRP A 198 10.01 -10.38 3.51
CA TRP A 198 8.61 -10.80 3.37
C TRP A 198 7.93 -10.03 2.24
N GLY A 199 6.79 -10.56 1.79
CA GLY A 199 5.89 -9.88 0.89
C GLY A 199 4.51 -9.72 1.50
N GLY A 200 3.70 -8.86 0.90
CA GLY A 200 2.32 -8.66 1.30
C GLY A 200 1.44 -8.18 0.15
N ALA A 201 0.20 -8.65 0.15
CA ALA A 201 -0.76 -8.23 -0.87
C ALA A 201 -1.34 -6.85 -0.55
N ILE A 202 -1.32 -5.99 -1.55
CA ILE A 202 -1.90 -4.64 -1.55
C ILE A 202 -3.18 -4.65 -2.38
N ASP A 203 -4.28 -4.13 -1.87
CA ASP A 203 -5.53 -3.97 -2.59
C ASP A 203 -5.45 -2.80 -3.59
N THR A 204 -5.20 -3.10 -4.84
CA THR A 204 -4.94 -2.10 -5.89
C THR A 204 -6.18 -1.86 -6.75
N SER A 205 -6.57 -0.61 -6.92
CA SER A 205 -7.62 -0.16 -7.84
C SER A 205 -7.02 0.46 -9.11
N THR A 206 -7.81 0.55 -10.18
CA THR A 206 -7.36 1.15 -11.46
C THR A 206 -7.10 2.65 -11.38
N ARG A 207 -7.54 3.34 -10.35
CA ARG A 207 -7.24 4.77 -10.10
C ARG A 207 -6.15 4.99 -9.04
N PHE A 208 -5.50 3.91 -8.58
CA PHE A 208 -4.43 3.93 -7.59
C PHE A 208 -4.76 4.65 -6.29
N SER A 209 -6.04 4.69 -5.93
CA SER A 209 -6.51 5.28 -4.68
C SER A 209 -7.79 4.62 -4.19
N VAL A 210 -8.04 4.73 -2.88
CA VAL A 210 -9.19 4.15 -2.21
C VAL A 210 -10.52 4.61 -2.84
N PHE A 211 -11.47 3.70 -2.94
CA PHE A 211 -12.85 4.01 -3.32
C PHE A 211 -13.85 3.47 -2.30
N PHE A 212 -15.02 4.08 -2.30
CA PHE A 212 -16.03 3.89 -1.27
C PHE A 212 -17.34 3.39 -1.85
N GLY A 213 -18.18 2.87 -0.97
CA GLY A 213 -19.55 2.59 -1.34
C GLY A 213 -20.33 1.92 -0.22
N THR A 214 -21.64 1.76 -0.48
CA THR A 214 -22.56 1.08 0.42
C THR A 214 -23.22 -0.12 -0.26
N ALA A 215 -23.75 -1.02 0.53
CA ALA A 215 -24.46 -2.21 0.10
C ALA A 215 -25.64 -2.49 1.04
N MET A 216 -26.52 -3.42 0.60
CA MET A 216 -27.64 -3.94 1.41
C MET A 216 -28.52 -2.81 1.99
N SER A 217 -28.91 -1.87 1.13
CA SER A 217 -29.68 -0.66 1.50
C SER A 217 -29.00 0.12 2.62
N ASP A 218 -27.75 0.50 2.37
CA ASP A 218 -26.88 1.30 3.25
C ASP A 218 -26.63 0.73 4.65
N ARG A 219 -26.66 -0.62 4.76
CA ARG A 219 -26.33 -1.31 5.99
C ARG A 219 -24.88 -1.81 6.02
N VAL A 220 -24.25 -1.85 4.89
CA VAL A 220 -22.84 -2.23 4.75
C VAL A 220 -22.12 -1.09 4.06
N ALA A 221 -21.04 -0.57 4.65
CA ALA A 221 -20.13 0.34 3.98
C ALA A 221 -18.78 -0.35 3.73
N TYR A 222 -18.09 0.06 2.69
CA TYR A 222 -16.76 -0.45 2.35
C TYR A 222 -15.84 0.65 1.86
N ALA A 223 -14.55 0.47 2.11
CA ALA A 223 -13.46 1.24 1.55
C ALA A 223 -12.36 0.25 1.15
N VAL A 224 -11.99 0.22 -0.13
CA VAL A 224 -11.03 -0.73 -0.71
C VAL A 224 -10.23 -0.06 -1.83
N GLY A 225 -9.11 -0.68 -2.23
CA GLY A 225 -8.27 -0.19 -3.32
C GLY A 225 -7.29 0.90 -2.86
N TYR A 226 -6.75 0.79 -1.66
CA TYR A 226 -5.81 1.78 -1.09
C TYR A 226 -4.49 1.90 -1.85
N THR A 227 -4.10 0.87 -2.59
CA THR A 227 -2.91 0.87 -3.45
C THR A 227 -1.63 1.27 -2.71
N GLY A 228 -1.41 0.69 -1.52
CA GLY A 228 -0.25 0.97 -0.65
C GLY A 228 -0.38 2.23 0.23
N LEU A 229 -1.37 3.09 0.03
CA LEU A 229 -1.53 4.36 0.75
C LEU A 229 -2.38 4.23 2.04
N GLY A 230 -2.61 3.01 2.53
CA GLY A 230 -3.59 2.71 3.57
C GLY A 230 -3.28 3.29 4.95
N VAL A 231 -2.02 3.34 5.39
CA VAL A 231 -1.67 3.64 6.80
C VAL A 231 -2.30 4.94 7.29
N ALA A 232 -2.21 6.03 6.53
CA ALA A 232 -2.83 7.30 6.89
C ALA A 232 -4.29 7.42 6.41
N ALA A 233 -4.60 6.86 5.22
CA ALA A 233 -5.90 6.99 4.57
C ALA A 233 -7.02 6.22 5.29
N THR A 234 -6.71 5.16 6.04
CA THR A 234 -7.70 4.35 6.75
C THR A 234 -8.47 5.16 7.81
N ARG A 235 -7.86 6.15 8.45
CA ARG A 235 -8.58 7.04 9.38
C ARG A 235 -9.65 7.86 8.66
N PHE A 236 -9.31 8.45 7.51
CA PHE A 236 -10.28 9.16 6.66
C PHE A 236 -11.37 8.22 6.18
N ALA A 237 -10.99 7.03 5.75
CA ALA A 237 -11.91 6.02 5.25
C ALA A 237 -12.89 5.54 6.33
N ALA A 238 -12.42 5.29 7.55
CA ALA A 238 -13.28 4.90 8.67
C ALA A 238 -14.35 5.95 8.95
N SER A 239 -13.97 7.23 9.08
CA SER A 239 -14.90 8.34 9.28
C SER A 239 -15.91 8.47 8.14
N THR A 240 -15.45 8.35 6.90
CA THR A 240 -16.30 8.42 5.69
C THR A 240 -17.31 7.26 5.65
N MET A 241 -16.88 6.03 5.95
CA MET A 241 -17.77 4.86 5.99
C MET A 241 -18.86 5.01 7.08
N LEU A 242 -18.50 5.53 8.23
CA LEU A 242 -19.48 5.81 9.31
C LEU A 242 -20.48 6.89 8.89
N ASP A 243 -20.04 7.94 8.21
CA ASP A 243 -20.93 8.97 7.69
C ASP A 243 -21.89 8.42 6.61
N LEU A 244 -21.38 7.59 5.71
CA LEU A 244 -22.20 6.91 4.69
C LEU A 244 -23.27 6.02 5.34
N LEU A 245 -22.92 5.22 6.34
CA LEU A 245 -23.88 4.38 7.07
C LEU A 245 -24.90 5.19 7.88
N ALA A 246 -24.52 6.36 8.35
CA ALA A 246 -25.42 7.25 9.08
C ALA A 246 -26.27 8.13 8.17
N GLY A 247 -26.01 8.13 6.84
CA GLY A 247 -26.65 9.05 5.88
C GLY A 247 -26.24 10.52 6.11
N ARG A 248 -25.10 10.78 6.75
CA ARG A 248 -24.63 12.14 7.04
C ARG A 248 -23.98 12.78 5.81
N LYS A 249 -24.34 14.01 5.52
CA LYS A 249 -23.75 14.84 4.48
C LYS A 249 -22.54 15.57 5.08
N SER A 250 -21.37 14.90 5.15
CA SER A 250 -20.10 15.53 5.51
C SER A 250 -19.37 16.05 4.27
N ILE A 251 -18.34 16.87 4.45
CA ILE A 251 -17.48 17.34 3.35
C ILE A 251 -16.96 16.13 2.57
N ALA A 252 -16.47 15.09 3.26
CA ALA A 252 -15.98 13.87 2.63
C ALA A 252 -17.02 13.20 1.74
N THR A 253 -18.23 12.95 2.25
CA THR A 253 -19.30 12.26 1.50
C THR A 253 -19.85 13.06 0.32
N GLN A 254 -19.54 14.36 0.23
CA GLN A 254 -19.97 15.22 -0.88
C GLN A 254 -18.94 15.34 -2.00
N THR A 255 -17.69 14.90 -1.80
CA THR A 255 -16.64 14.95 -2.82
C THR A 255 -16.87 13.92 -3.93
N ASP A 256 -16.48 14.26 -5.16
CA ASP A 256 -16.49 13.31 -6.29
C ASP A 256 -15.54 12.15 -6.04
N PHE A 257 -14.47 12.37 -5.30
CA PHE A 257 -13.53 11.33 -4.88
C PHE A 257 -14.23 10.17 -4.13
N VAL A 258 -15.16 10.47 -3.24
CA VAL A 258 -15.92 9.48 -2.47
C VAL A 258 -17.10 8.92 -3.28
N LYS A 259 -17.75 9.73 -4.12
CA LYS A 259 -18.93 9.33 -4.91
C LYS A 259 -18.60 8.48 -6.13
N SER A 260 -17.41 8.69 -6.72
CA SER A 260 -16.99 7.99 -7.94
C SER A 260 -16.40 6.61 -7.62
N LYS A 261 -16.46 5.74 -8.62
CA LYS A 261 -15.80 4.43 -8.60
C LYS A 261 -14.70 4.39 -9.64
N PRO A 262 -13.64 3.62 -9.41
CA PRO A 262 -12.64 3.34 -10.44
C PRO A 262 -13.27 2.59 -11.61
N LEU A 263 -12.59 2.50 -12.74
CA LEU A 263 -12.95 1.58 -13.81
C LEU A 263 -12.73 0.13 -13.35
N PRO A 264 -13.60 -0.80 -13.73
CA PRO A 264 -13.39 -2.20 -13.35
C PRO A 264 -12.23 -2.80 -14.15
N PHE A 265 -11.49 -3.69 -13.50
CA PHE A 265 -10.55 -4.54 -14.22
C PHE A 265 -11.28 -5.51 -15.14
N PRO A 266 -10.75 -5.79 -16.33
CA PRO A 266 -11.33 -6.81 -17.21
C PRO A 266 -11.25 -8.21 -16.55
N PRO A 267 -12.05 -9.19 -17.03
CA PRO A 267 -11.92 -10.58 -16.57
C PRO A 267 -10.58 -11.19 -17.03
N GLU A 268 -10.17 -12.30 -16.40
CA GLU A 268 -9.10 -13.13 -16.93
C GLU A 268 -9.51 -13.73 -18.30
N PRO A 269 -8.58 -13.89 -19.24
CA PRO A 269 -7.12 -13.64 -19.16
C PRO A 269 -6.68 -12.18 -19.38
N PHE A 270 -7.58 -11.30 -19.83
CA PHE A 270 -7.26 -9.92 -20.21
C PHE A 270 -6.70 -9.08 -19.04
N ARG A 271 -7.17 -9.35 -17.82
CA ARG A 271 -6.66 -8.73 -16.61
C ARG A 271 -5.16 -9.00 -16.42
N PHE A 272 -4.79 -10.27 -16.45
CA PHE A 272 -3.39 -10.68 -16.28
C PHE A 272 -2.51 -10.08 -17.37
N VAL A 273 -2.89 -10.24 -18.64
CA VAL A 273 -2.12 -9.70 -19.78
C VAL A 273 -1.99 -8.19 -19.68
N GLY A 274 -3.07 -7.48 -19.35
CA GLY A 274 -3.05 -6.02 -19.20
C GLY A 274 -2.13 -5.55 -18.06
N ILE A 275 -2.19 -6.21 -16.90
CA ILE A 275 -1.30 -5.88 -15.77
C ILE A 275 0.16 -6.16 -16.10
N GLN A 276 0.48 -7.32 -16.72
CA GLN A 276 1.86 -7.64 -17.11
C GLN A 276 2.40 -6.67 -18.18
N ALA A 277 1.58 -6.30 -19.16
CA ALA A 277 1.94 -5.31 -20.17
C ALA A 277 2.21 -3.93 -19.55
N THR A 278 1.40 -3.54 -18.56
CA THR A 278 1.59 -2.28 -17.83
C THR A 278 2.89 -2.30 -17.04
N ARG A 279 3.11 -3.35 -16.24
CA ARG A 279 4.32 -3.53 -15.45
C ARG A 279 5.59 -3.50 -16.32
N TRP A 280 5.60 -4.27 -17.40
CA TRP A 280 6.72 -4.25 -18.35
C TRP A 280 6.95 -2.86 -18.99
N SER A 281 5.84 -2.14 -19.28
CA SER A 281 5.93 -0.82 -19.88
C SER A 281 6.47 0.23 -18.91
N LEU A 282 6.10 0.15 -17.63
CA LEU A 282 6.60 1.01 -16.56
C LEU A 282 8.09 0.77 -16.31
N ASP A 283 8.53 -0.50 -16.19
CA ASP A 283 9.94 -0.86 -16.09
C ASP A 283 10.78 -0.36 -17.30
N ARG A 284 10.21 -0.46 -18.51
CA ARG A 284 10.86 0.09 -19.68
C ARG A 284 10.96 1.62 -19.64
N GLU A 285 9.91 2.31 -19.18
CA GLU A 285 9.91 3.77 -19.04
C GLU A 285 10.97 4.20 -18.03
N ASP A 286 11.06 3.54 -16.87
CA ASP A 286 12.07 3.82 -15.85
C ASP A 286 13.50 3.69 -16.39
N ARG A 287 13.75 2.67 -17.22
CA ARG A 287 15.09 2.45 -17.83
C ARG A 287 15.41 3.39 -19.00
N THR A 288 14.43 3.84 -19.76
CA THR A 288 14.67 4.54 -21.03
C THR A 288 14.22 6.00 -21.03
N GLY A 289 13.46 6.44 -20.04
CA GLY A 289 12.78 7.73 -19.97
C GLY A 289 11.69 7.91 -21.04
N LYS A 290 11.25 6.84 -21.72
CA LYS A 290 10.33 6.93 -22.87
C LYS A 290 9.03 6.19 -22.62
N ARG A 291 7.95 6.97 -22.46
CA ARG A 291 6.58 6.45 -22.30
C ARG A 291 6.07 5.87 -23.62
N ASN A 292 5.68 4.60 -23.61
CA ASN A 292 5.21 3.88 -24.80
C ASN A 292 3.71 4.12 -25.11
N LEU A 293 3.23 3.58 -26.24
CA LEU A 293 1.83 3.76 -26.68
C LEU A 293 0.83 3.11 -25.71
N TRP A 294 1.19 2.02 -25.05
CA TRP A 294 0.34 1.34 -24.07
C TRP A 294 0.05 2.25 -22.89
N LEU A 295 1.06 2.81 -22.24
CA LEU A 295 0.91 3.72 -21.11
C LEU A 295 0.14 4.99 -21.52
N ARG A 296 0.46 5.58 -22.69
CA ARG A 296 -0.29 6.74 -23.19
C ARG A 296 -1.78 6.44 -23.42
N SER A 297 -2.12 5.19 -23.78
CA SER A 297 -3.51 4.78 -23.94
C SER A 297 -4.21 4.65 -22.58
N LEU A 298 -3.51 4.12 -21.57
CA LEU A 298 -4.02 4.05 -20.21
C LEU A 298 -4.25 5.46 -19.62
N ASP A 299 -3.32 6.40 -19.84
CA ASP A 299 -3.47 7.80 -19.40
C ASP A 299 -4.73 8.44 -19.96
N ARG A 300 -5.02 8.25 -21.26
CA ARG A 300 -6.25 8.77 -21.90
C ARG A 300 -7.53 8.19 -21.29
N LEU A 301 -7.45 7.02 -20.69
CA LEU A 301 -8.56 6.37 -20.02
C LEU A 301 -8.64 6.73 -18.53
N GLY A 302 -7.73 7.57 -18.03
CA GLY A 302 -7.60 7.88 -16.60
C GLY A 302 -7.16 6.68 -15.77
N LEU A 303 -6.41 5.77 -16.38
CA LEU A 303 -5.83 4.56 -15.78
C LEU A 303 -4.32 4.75 -15.70
N GLY A 304 -3.83 5.63 -14.87
CA GLY A 304 -2.41 5.94 -14.83
C GLY A 304 -1.91 6.24 -13.43
N PHE A 305 -0.59 6.10 -13.26
CA PHE A 305 0.16 6.59 -12.11
C PHE A 305 0.39 8.12 -12.25
N ASP A 306 -0.64 8.90 -12.44
CA ASP A 306 -0.56 10.35 -12.34
C ASP A 306 -0.81 10.75 -10.88
N SER A 307 0.21 10.66 -10.07
CA SER A 307 0.20 11.15 -8.69
C SER A 307 1.13 12.33 -8.52
#